data_71ed16a3380662b16c72f02140399754
#
_entry.id   71ed16a3380662b16c72f02140399754
#
_cell.length_a   1.000
_cell.length_b   1.000
_cell.length_c   1.000
_cell.angle_alpha   90.00
_cell.angle_beta   90.00
_cell.angle_gamma   90.00
#
_symmetry.space_group_name_H-M   'P 1'
#
loop_
_entity.id
_entity.type
_entity.pdbx_description
1 polymer ?
#
loop_
_entity_poly.entity_id
_entity_poly.type
_entity_poly.pdbx_seq_one_letter_code
_entity_poly.pdbx_strand_id
1 'polypeptide(L)'
;MTFSGKSILVTGGSRGIGKGIALRFGELGASRVAISYLRNDKAAEETAEELRALGVEPVLLRGNLGDAEKAIRIAEEAGPVDVLVSNAASGVIRPALELDEKHWDWTMNANARALLTLARTAAPSMAPGSSIIAISSLGSTRVLEDYILVGTSKAAIEALVRYLAVELAPRDIRVNAVSVGLVETGALEHFPKRETMLSFYRERTPAGRLVEPRDVADAVCFLASPEAAMVRGQTLVVDGGYSVLA
;
A
#
# COMPACT_ATOMS: atom_id res chain seq x y z
N MET A 1 -16.88 -9.66 6.49
CA MET A 1 -15.54 -9.96 5.90
C MET A 1 -14.80 -10.94 6.80
N THR A 2 -14.27 -12.03 6.25
CA THR A 2 -13.36 -12.96 6.94
C THR A 2 -12.26 -13.39 5.98
N PHE A 3 -11.06 -13.62 6.50
CA PHE A 3 -9.90 -14.11 5.75
C PHE A 3 -9.36 -15.43 6.33
N SER A 4 -10.24 -16.22 6.94
CA SER A 4 -9.88 -17.51 7.53
C SER A 4 -9.16 -18.40 6.52
N GLY A 5 -7.98 -18.90 6.90
CA GLY A 5 -7.14 -19.74 6.06
C GLY A 5 -6.38 -19.01 4.94
N LYS A 6 -6.51 -17.69 4.81
CA LYS A 6 -5.89 -16.90 3.74
C LYS A 6 -4.43 -16.54 4.03
N SER A 7 -3.63 -16.48 2.97
CA SER A 7 -2.24 -16.02 2.97
C SER A 7 -2.14 -14.64 2.34
N ILE A 8 -1.49 -13.70 3.03
CA ILE A 8 -1.44 -12.29 2.65
C ILE A 8 0.02 -11.84 2.53
N LEU A 9 0.35 -11.05 1.51
CA LEU A 9 1.61 -10.31 1.43
C LEU A 9 1.32 -8.80 1.55
N VAL A 10 1.92 -8.15 2.55
CA VAL A 10 1.86 -6.69 2.72
C VAL A 10 3.26 -6.11 2.58
N THR A 11 3.50 -5.33 1.54
CA THR A 11 4.79 -4.66 1.41
C THR A 11 4.87 -3.41 2.29
N GLY A 12 6.04 -3.19 2.93
CA GLY A 12 6.18 -2.12 3.92
C GLY A 12 5.33 -2.34 5.16
N GLY A 13 5.13 -3.60 5.56
CA GLY A 13 4.23 -4.01 6.64
C GLY A 13 4.77 -3.82 8.06
N SER A 14 6.00 -3.34 8.24
CA SER A 14 6.62 -3.22 9.57
C SER A 14 6.19 -1.99 10.39
N ARG A 15 5.50 -1.02 9.79
CA ARG A 15 5.05 0.22 10.48
C ARG A 15 3.92 0.93 9.72
N GLY A 16 3.33 1.92 10.38
CA GLY A 16 2.35 2.84 9.77
C GLY A 16 1.16 2.12 9.14
N ILE A 17 0.78 2.55 7.94
CA ILE A 17 -0.35 1.99 7.18
C ILE A 17 -0.17 0.50 6.93
N GLY A 18 1.02 0.07 6.48
CA GLY A 18 1.29 -1.34 6.19
C GLY A 18 1.14 -2.25 7.40
N LYS A 19 1.63 -1.82 8.57
CA LYS A 19 1.41 -2.53 9.83
C LYS A 19 -0.07 -2.62 10.18
N GLY A 20 -0.81 -1.49 10.09
CA GLY A 20 -2.26 -1.49 10.33
C GLY A 20 -3.01 -2.47 9.42
N ILE A 21 -2.63 -2.54 8.13
CA ILE A 21 -3.20 -3.49 7.17
C ILE A 21 -2.87 -4.94 7.56
N ALA A 22 -1.60 -5.24 7.89
CA ALA A 22 -1.17 -6.58 8.26
C ALA A 22 -1.92 -7.10 9.48
N LEU A 23 -2.00 -6.29 10.54
CA LEU A 23 -2.74 -6.63 11.76
C LEU A 23 -4.24 -6.81 11.50
N ARG A 24 -4.81 -5.96 10.64
CA ARG A 24 -6.24 -6.08 10.31
C ARG A 24 -6.59 -7.37 9.61
N PHE A 25 -5.76 -7.85 8.70
CA PHE A 25 -5.94 -9.18 8.11
C PHE A 25 -5.84 -10.29 9.18
N GLY A 26 -4.91 -10.15 10.13
CA GLY A 26 -4.81 -11.07 11.27
C GLY A 26 -6.08 -11.10 12.12
N GLU A 27 -6.61 -9.95 12.51
CA GLU A 27 -7.88 -9.83 13.25
C GLU A 27 -9.07 -10.46 12.51
N LEU A 28 -9.01 -10.46 11.18
CA LEU A 28 -10.05 -11.06 10.33
C LEU A 28 -9.79 -12.54 10.00
N GLY A 29 -8.80 -13.17 10.68
CA GLY A 29 -8.56 -14.60 10.66
C GLY A 29 -7.61 -15.10 9.58
N ALA A 30 -6.79 -14.22 8.98
CA ALA A 30 -5.73 -14.68 8.07
C ALA A 30 -4.82 -15.69 8.78
N SER A 31 -4.47 -16.77 8.10
CA SER A 31 -3.59 -17.80 8.67
C SER A 31 -2.11 -17.42 8.58
N ARG A 32 -1.74 -16.67 7.55
CA ARG A 32 -0.36 -16.31 7.26
C ARG A 32 -0.30 -14.88 6.72
N VAL A 33 0.61 -14.06 7.27
CA VAL A 33 0.86 -12.70 6.80
C VAL A 33 2.37 -12.50 6.61
N ALA A 34 2.78 -12.41 5.35
CA ALA A 34 4.12 -11.99 4.98
C ALA A 34 4.19 -10.46 4.95
N ILE A 35 5.18 -9.89 5.61
CA ILE A 35 5.44 -8.44 5.56
C ILE A 35 6.83 -8.18 4.99
N SER A 36 6.93 -7.30 4.00
CA SER A 36 8.25 -6.85 3.56
C SER A 36 8.67 -5.57 4.28
N TYR A 37 9.98 -5.39 4.46
CA TYR A 37 10.57 -4.19 5.06
C TYR A 37 11.99 -3.96 4.54
N LEU A 38 12.52 -2.73 4.70
CA LEU A 38 13.82 -2.37 4.14
C LEU A 38 14.97 -2.46 5.15
N ARG A 39 14.85 -1.82 6.33
CA ARG A 39 15.98 -1.62 7.26
C ARG A 39 15.65 -1.82 8.73
N ASN A 40 14.40 -1.66 9.13
CA ASN A 40 14.04 -1.65 10.54
C ASN A 40 13.62 -3.05 10.99
N ASP A 41 14.61 -3.88 11.32
CA ASP A 41 14.41 -5.26 11.78
C ASP A 41 13.60 -5.29 13.08
N LYS A 42 13.83 -4.34 14.00
CA LYS A 42 13.11 -4.25 15.27
C LYS A 42 11.60 -4.02 15.04
N ALA A 43 11.23 -3.03 14.23
CA ALA A 43 9.82 -2.78 13.94
C ALA A 43 9.15 -3.93 13.17
N ALA A 44 9.90 -4.68 12.36
CA ALA A 44 9.39 -5.85 11.67
C ALA A 44 9.09 -6.98 12.68
N GLU A 45 10.01 -7.22 13.63
CA GLU A 45 9.80 -8.24 14.67
C GLU A 45 8.65 -7.87 15.63
N GLU A 46 8.56 -6.60 16.06
CA GLU A 46 7.43 -6.11 16.86
C GLU A 46 6.09 -6.38 16.15
N THR A 47 6.01 -6.14 14.84
CA THR A 47 4.80 -6.45 14.05
C THR A 47 4.56 -7.95 13.96
N ALA A 48 5.61 -8.75 13.83
CA ALA A 48 5.51 -10.21 13.80
C ALA A 48 4.99 -10.77 15.14
N GLU A 49 5.45 -10.24 16.28
CA GLU A 49 4.96 -10.61 17.60
C GLU A 49 3.46 -10.31 17.75
N GLU A 50 3.01 -9.14 17.31
CA GLU A 50 1.60 -8.79 17.32
C GLU A 50 0.76 -9.71 16.42
N LEU A 51 1.28 -10.10 15.26
CA LEU A 51 0.61 -11.09 14.38
C LEU A 51 0.53 -12.47 15.05
N ARG A 52 1.61 -12.94 15.70
CA ARG A 52 1.60 -14.21 16.46
C ARG A 52 0.57 -14.18 17.59
N ALA A 53 0.42 -13.04 18.28
CA ALA A 53 -0.59 -12.88 19.33
C ALA A 53 -2.04 -12.99 18.80
N LEU A 54 -2.25 -12.71 17.50
CA LEU A 54 -3.53 -12.93 16.80
C LEU A 54 -3.69 -14.35 16.24
N GLY A 55 -2.72 -15.25 16.48
CA GLY A 55 -2.72 -16.61 15.95
C GLY A 55 -2.30 -16.71 14.47
N VAL A 56 -1.67 -15.68 13.93
CA VAL A 56 -1.20 -15.60 12.54
C VAL A 56 0.25 -16.06 12.45
N GLU A 57 0.61 -16.82 11.43
CA GLU A 57 2.01 -17.10 11.05
C GLU A 57 2.62 -15.87 10.35
N PRO A 58 3.57 -15.14 10.98
CA PRO A 58 4.24 -14.03 10.31
C PRO A 58 5.42 -14.53 9.49
N VAL A 59 5.65 -13.92 8.32
CA VAL A 59 6.85 -14.10 7.50
C VAL A 59 7.52 -12.76 7.27
N LEU A 60 8.78 -12.63 7.63
CA LEU A 60 9.56 -11.41 7.52
C LEU A 60 10.45 -11.44 6.28
N LEU A 61 10.23 -10.54 5.34
CA LEU A 61 10.90 -10.46 4.05
C LEU A 61 11.67 -9.14 3.92
N ARG A 62 12.99 -9.20 4.12
CA ARG A 62 13.82 -8.01 4.02
C ARG A 62 14.29 -7.77 2.59
N GLY A 63 14.01 -6.57 2.04
CA GLY A 63 14.52 -6.17 0.73
C GLY A 63 14.09 -4.77 0.29
N ASN A 64 14.87 -4.22 -0.65
CA ASN A 64 14.56 -2.97 -1.32
C ASN A 64 13.69 -3.24 -2.55
N LEU A 65 12.43 -2.84 -2.54
CA LEU A 65 11.53 -3.01 -3.67
C LEU A 65 11.87 -2.12 -4.89
N GLY A 66 12.71 -1.09 -4.70
CA GLY A 66 13.30 -0.33 -5.80
C GLY A 66 14.33 -1.12 -6.62
N ASP A 67 14.74 -2.29 -6.15
CA ASP A 67 15.58 -3.27 -6.84
C ASP A 67 14.66 -4.40 -7.36
N ALA A 68 14.66 -4.60 -8.68
CA ALA A 68 13.74 -5.54 -9.30
C ALA A 68 13.98 -7.00 -8.89
N GLU A 69 15.25 -7.42 -8.72
CA GLU A 69 15.59 -8.79 -8.30
C GLU A 69 15.13 -9.06 -6.87
N LYS A 70 15.29 -8.05 -5.98
CA LYS A 70 14.79 -8.17 -4.61
C LYS A 70 13.27 -8.16 -4.53
N ALA A 71 12.60 -7.39 -5.39
CA ALA A 71 11.14 -7.42 -5.47
C ALA A 71 10.61 -8.78 -5.95
N ILE A 72 11.27 -9.39 -6.93
CA ILE A 72 10.97 -10.75 -7.39
C ILE A 72 11.15 -11.74 -6.24
N ARG A 73 12.32 -11.72 -5.60
CA ARG A 73 12.62 -12.62 -4.49
C ARG A 73 11.59 -12.49 -3.34
N ILE A 74 11.19 -11.28 -2.98
CA ILE A 74 10.16 -11.05 -1.96
C ILE A 74 8.83 -11.72 -2.34
N ALA A 75 8.41 -11.59 -3.61
CA ALA A 75 7.18 -12.22 -4.07
C ALA A 75 7.28 -13.77 -4.09
N GLU A 76 8.44 -14.32 -4.48
CA GLU A 76 8.71 -15.76 -4.49
C GLU A 76 8.77 -16.34 -3.07
N GLU A 77 9.51 -15.69 -2.15
CA GLU A 77 9.63 -16.12 -0.75
C GLU A 77 8.30 -15.97 0.03
N ALA A 78 7.44 -15.02 -0.38
CA ALA A 78 6.08 -14.95 0.14
C ALA A 78 5.25 -16.20 -0.21
N GLY A 79 5.60 -16.88 -1.29
CA GLY A 79 4.87 -18.05 -1.80
C GLY A 79 3.49 -17.68 -2.38
N PRO A 80 2.61 -18.67 -2.58
CA PRO A 80 1.26 -18.41 -3.04
C PRO A 80 0.49 -17.55 -2.02
N VAL A 81 -0.09 -16.45 -2.48
CA VAL A 81 -0.88 -15.54 -1.64
C VAL A 81 -2.27 -15.34 -2.23
N ASP A 82 -3.27 -15.20 -1.35
CA ASP A 82 -4.64 -14.84 -1.73
C ASP A 82 -4.78 -13.32 -1.90
N VAL A 83 -3.99 -12.55 -1.16
CA VAL A 83 -3.99 -11.08 -1.25
C VAL A 83 -2.56 -10.54 -1.28
N LEU A 84 -2.29 -9.70 -2.29
CA LEU A 84 -1.08 -8.89 -2.38
C LEU A 84 -1.42 -7.43 -2.11
N VAL A 85 -0.83 -6.82 -1.08
CA VAL A 85 -0.93 -5.39 -0.81
C VAL A 85 0.38 -4.68 -1.12
N SER A 86 0.40 -3.90 -2.21
CA SER A 86 1.53 -3.05 -2.58
C SER A 86 1.41 -1.70 -1.87
N ASN A 87 1.95 -1.64 -0.65
CA ASN A 87 1.92 -0.46 0.22
C ASN A 87 3.27 0.24 0.34
N ALA A 88 4.39 -0.49 0.29
CA ALA A 88 5.71 0.13 0.41
C ALA A 88 5.87 1.25 -0.63
N ALA A 89 6.33 2.39 -0.18
CA ALA A 89 6.62 3.54 -1.01
C ALA A 89 7.85 4.29 -0.51
N SER A 90 8.51 4.95 -1.43
CA SER A 90 9.61 5.87 -1.17
C SER A 90 9.55 7.02 -2.16
N GLY A 91 10.25 8.11 -1.88
CA GLY A 91 10.34 9.21 -2.82
C GLY A 91 11.01 10.43 -2.22
N VAL A 92 11.28 11.39 -3.08
CA VAL A 92 11.91 12.67 -2.74
C VAL A 92 10.84 13.75 -2.75
N ILE A 93 10.82 14.56 -1.71
CA ILE A 93 9.93 15.71 -1.56
C ILE A 93 10.76 16.96 -1.78
N ARG A 94 10.68 17.52 -2.98
CA ARG A 94 11.44 18.72 -3.42
C ARG A 94 10.75 19.41 -4.59
N PRO A 95 11.03 20.71 -4.78
CA PRO A 95 10.63 21.45 -5.98
C PRO A 95 11.14 20.76 -7.27
N ALA A 96 10.36 20.85 -8.35
CA ALA A 96 10.66 20.20 -9.62
C ALA A 96 12.06 20.50 -10.17
N LEU A 97 12.51 21.76 -10.04
CA LEU A 97 13.80 22.21 -10.55
C LEU A 97 15.02 21.74 -9.75
N GLU A 98 14.80 21.13 -8.58
CA GLU A 98 15.84 20.56 -7.72
C GLU A 98 15.96 19.03 -7.87
N LEU A 99 15.20 18.46 -8.79
CA LEU A 99 15.16 17.02 -9.03
C LEU A 99 16.09 16.62 -10.16
N ASP A 100 16.63 15.42 -10.07
CA ASP A 100 17.46 14.78 -11.10
C ASP A 100 16.93 13.38 -11.46
N GLU A 101 17.56 12.74 -12.43
CA GLU A 101 17.20 11.41 -12.92
C GLU A 101 17.28 10.33 -11.83
N LYS A 102 18.21 10.46 -10.87
CA LYS A 102 18.34 9.49 -9.77
C LYS A 102 17.15 9.56 -8.82
N HIS A 103 16.64 10.76 -8.56
CA HIS A 103 15.43 10.96 -7.76
C HIS A 103 14.21 10.36 -8.47
N TRP A 104 14.11 10.55 -9.79
CA TRP A 104 13.08 9.94 -10.62
C TRP A 104 13.15 8.41 -10.56
N ASP A 105 14.31 7.83 -10.87
CA ASP A 105 14.51 6.39 -10.90
C ASP A 105 14.21 5.77 -9.55
N TRP A 106 14.71 6.36 -8.47
CA TRP A 106 14.44 5.86 -7.13
C TRP A 106 12.93 5.83 -6.82
N THR A 107 12.23 6.94 -7.06
CA THR A 107 10.81 7.06 -6.71
C THR A 107 9.95 6.15 -7.58
N MET A 108 10.14 6.17 -8.89
CA MET A 108 9.37 5.35 -9.83
C MET A 108 9.63 3.85 -9.63
N ASN A 109 10.87 3.48 -9.39
CA ASN A 109 11.26 2.10 -9.18
C ASN A 109 10.69 1.52 -7.88
N ALA A 110 10.75 2.28 -6.78
CA ALA A 110 10.25 1.84 -5.50
C ALA A 110 8.71 1.76 -5.44
N ASN A 111 8.00 2.54 -6.24
CA ASN A 111 6.55 2.67 -6.19
C ASN A 111 5.88 1.95 -7.39
N ALA A 112 5.91 2.53 -8.59
CA ALA A 112 5.16 2.01 -9.73
C ALA A 112 5.76 0.73 -10.31
N ARG A 113 7.09 0.69 -10.55
CA ARG A 113 7.74 -0.53 -11.05
C ARG A 113 7.61 -1.68 -10.07
N ALA A 114 7.74 -1.41 -8.76
CA ALA A 114 7.60 -2.45 -7.73
C ALA A 114 6.23 -3.13 -7.79
N LEU A 115 5.13 -2.36 -7.94
CA LEU A 115 3.79 -2.94 -8.11
C LEU A 115 3.73 -3.89 -9.30
N LEU A 116 4.21 -3.45 -10.48
CA LEU A 116 4.19 -4.28 -11.68
C LEU A 116 5.04 -5.55 -11.51
N THR A 117 6.24 -5.42 -10.91
CA THR A 117 7.13 -6.57 -10.67
C THR A 117 6.49 -7.57 -9.71
N LEU A 118 5.94 -7.11 -8.58
CA LEU A 118 5.26 -7.97 -7.60
C LEU A 118 4.04 -8.66 -8.21
N ALA A 119 3.18 -7.92 -8.92
CA ALA A 119 2.00 -8.49 -9.57
C ALA A 119 2.37 -9.55 -10.60
N ARG A 120 3.35 -9.27 -11.48
CA ARG A 120 3.82 -10.22 -12.50
C ARG A 120 4.39 -11.49 -11.89
N THR A 121 5.10 -11.38 -10.76
CA THR A 121 5.73 -12.54 -10.10
C THR A 121 4.71 -13.34 -9.30
N ALA A 122 3.80 -12.68 -8.57
CA ALA A 122 2.83 -13.36 -7.71
C ALA A 122 1.63 -13.95 -8.50
N ALA A 123 1.10 -13.23 -9.49
CA ALA A 123 -0.13 -13.62 -10.18
C ALA A 123 -0.13 -15.05 -10.74
N PRO A 124 0.99 -15.62 -11.28
CA PRO A 124 0.99 -17.00 -11.75
C PRO A 124 0.61 -18.05 -10.69
N SER A 125 0.89 -17.80 -9.42
CA SER A 125 0.59 -18.70 -8.29
C SER A 125 -0.65 -18.31 -7.48
N MET A 126 -1.28 -17.15 -7.76
CA MET A 126 -2.50 -16.71 -7.09
C MET A 126 -3.71 -17.54 -7.60
N ALA A 127 -4.53 -18.01 -6.66
CA ALA A 127 -5.75 -18.75 -6.97
C ALA A 127 -6.86 -17.83 -7.50
N PRO A 128 -7.86 -18.33 -8.25
CA PRO A 128 -9.06 -17.59 -8.58
C PRO A 128 -9.75 -17.01 -7.33
N GLY A 129 -10.28 -15.79 -7.44
CA GLY A 129 -10.84 -15.04 -6.32
C GLY A 129 -9.82 -14.21 -5.52
N SER A 130 -8.53 -14.32 -5.85
CA SER A 130 -7.47 -13.52 -5.23
C SER A 130 -7.56 -12.03 -5.56
N SER A 131 -6.79 -11.21 -4.82
CA SER A 131 -6.84 -9.76 -4.96
C SER A 131 -5.47 -9.09 -4.85
N ILE A 132 -5.23 -8.06 -5.66
CA ILE A 132 -4.08 -7.17 -5.59
C ILE A 132 -4.59 -5.78 -5.25
N ILE A 133 -4.11 -5.20 -4.15
CA ILE A 133 -4.49 -3.86 -3.72
C ILE A 133 -3.24 -2.97 -3.67
N ALA A 134 -3.28 -1.84 -4.35
CA ALA A 134 -2.21 -0.84 -4.33
C ALA A 134 -2.58 0.36 -3.45
N ILE A 135 -1.63 0.89 -2.69
CA ILE A 135 -1.81 2.11 -1.90
C ILE A 135 -1.36 3.31 -2.73
N SER A 136 -2.33 4.15 -3.08
CA SER A 136 -2.16 5.43 -3.75
C SER A 136 -2.23 6.61 -2.77
N SER A 137 -2.35 7.80 -3.27
CA SER A 137 -2.43 9.05 -2.51
C SER A 137 -3.24 10.07 -3.30
N LEU A 138 -3.82 11.05 -2.62
CA LEU A 138 -4.46 12.21 -3.26
C LEU A 138 -3.55 12.92 -4.25
N GLY A 139 -2.22 12.86 -4.05
CA GLY A 139 -1.23 13.40 -4.98
C GLY A 139 -1.22 12.77 -6.37
N SER A 140 -1.94 11.68 -6.61
CA SER A 140 -2.15 11.10 -7.96
C SER A 140 -3.03 11.98 -8.86
N THR A 141 -3.94 12.76 -8.26
CA THR A 141 -4.95 13.58 -8.97
C THR A 141 -4.97 15.04 -8.50
N ARG A 142 -4.30 15.36 -7.41
CA ARG A 142 -4.23 16.71 -6.82
C ARG A 142 -2.77 17.14 -6.70
N VAL A 143 -2.52 18.44 -6.80
CA VAL A 143 -1.19 18.99 -6.59
C VAL A 143 -0.94 19.18 -5.10
N LEU A 144 0.11 18.56 -4.60
CA LEU A 144 0.66 18.78 -3.27
C LEU A 144 2.04 19.43 -3.41
N GLU A 145 2.38 20.34 -2.51
CA GLU A 145 3.66 21.08 -2.54
C GLU A 145 4.83 20.09 -2.53
N ASP A 146 5.80 20.29 -3.42
CA ASP A 146 7.05 19.50 -3.56
C ASP A 146 6.86 17.98 -3.81
N TYR A 147 5.66 17.55 -4.12
CA TYR A 147 5.26 16.13 -4.19
C TYR A 147 5.29 15.54 -5.61
N ILE A 148 5.86 16.25 -6.58
CA ILE A 148 5.76 15.92 -8.02
C ILE A 148 6.17 14.48 -8.33
N LEU A 149 7.30 13.99 -7.84
CA LEU A 149 7.76 12.61 -8.14
C LEU A 149 6.86 11.57 -7.50
N VAL A 150 6.52 11.76 -6.24
CA VAL A 150 5.65 10.81 -5.53
C VAL A 150 4.26 10.84 -6.15
N GLY A 151 3.68 12.02 -6.39
CA GLY A 151 2.38 12.17 -7.04
C GLY A 151 2.33 11.49 -8.41
N THR A 152 3.33 11.73 -9.26
CA THR A 152 3.47 11.07 -10.57
C THR A 152 3.55 9.55 -10.44
N SER A 153 4.32 9.04 -9.46
CA SER A 153 4.41 7.60 -9.23
C SER A 153 3.07 6.99 -8.78
N LYS A 154 2.28 7.74 -8.01
CA LYS A 154 0.94 7.31 -7.58
C LYS A 154 -0.06 7.33 -8.75
N ALA A 155 0.00 8.31 -9.64
CA ALA A 155 -0.78 8.32 -10.88
C ALA A 155 -0.43 7.12 -11.78
N ALA A 156 0.86 6.78 -11.89
CA ALA A 156 1.31 5.58 -12.60
C ALA A 156 0.79 4.29 -11.95
N ILE A 157 0.77 4.19 -10.61
CA ILE A 157 0.16 3.06 -9.87
C ILE A 157 -1.31 2.92 -10.25
N GLU A 158 -2.09 3.99 -10.25
CA GLU A 158 -3.52 3.93 -10.60
C GLU A 158 -3.76 3.54 -12.06
N ALA A 159 -2.87 3.96 -12.97
CA ALA A 159 -2.90 3.48 -14.34
C ALA A 159 -2.61 1.97 -14.41
N LEU A 160 -1.56 1.49 -13.75
CA LEU A 160 -1.23 0.05 -13.67
C LEU A 160 -2.37 -0.77 -13.09
N VAL A 161 -3.07 -0.27 -12.08
CA VAL A 161 -4.25 -0.93 -11.47
C VAL A 161 -5.33 -1.19 -12.52
N ARG A 162 -5.62 -0.20 -13.39
CA ARG A 162 -6.62 -0.37 -14.46
C ARG A 162 -6.20 -1.42 -15.50
N TYR A 163 -4.94 -1.38 -15.96
CA TYR A 163 -4.43 -2.37 -16.91
C TYR A 163 -4.40 -3.77 -16.31
N LEU A 164 -3.83 -3.92 -15.11
CA LEU A 164 -3.74 -5.22 -14.42
C LEU A 164 -5.12 -5.80 -14.11
N ALA A 165 -6.11 -4.97 -13.79
CA ALA A 165 -7.48 -5.43 -13.53
C ALA A 165 -8.11 -6.10 -14.76
N VAL A 166 -7.81 -5.61 -15.96
CA VAL A 166 -8.29 -6.20 -17.22
C VAL A 166 -7.46 -7.42 -17.60
N GLU A 167 -6.14 -7.33 -17.54
CA GLU A 167 -5.24 -8.41 -17.95
C GLU A 167 -5.34 -9.65 -17.04
N LEU A 168 -5.59 -9.46 -15.74
CA LEU A 168 -5.71 -10.55 -14.77
C LEU A 168 -7.15 -11.04 -14.57
N ALA A 169 -8.15 -10.38 -15.16
CA ALA A 169 -9.55 -10.79 -15.07
C ALA A 169 -9.81 -12.23 -15.54
N PRO A 170 -9.18 -12.75 -16.63
CA PRO A 170 -9.35 -14.15 -17.03
C PRO A 170 -8.87 -15.18 -16.00
N ARG A 171 -8.03 -14.75 -15.04
CA ARG A 171 -7.57 -15.56 -13.90
C ARG A 171 -8.42 -15.39 -12.65
N ASP A 172 -9.46 -14.58 -12.73
CA ASP A 172 -10.30 -14.13 -11.61
C ASP A 172 -9.48 -13.49 -10.48
N ILE A 173 -8.44 -12.71 -10.83
CA ILE A 173 -7.69 -11.90 -9.89
C ILE A 173 -8.20 -10.46 -9.98
N ARG A 174 -8.65 -9.89 -8.87
CA ARG A 174 -9.12 -8.51 -8.78
C ARG A 174 -7.96 -7.57 -8.47
N VAL A 175 -7.92 -6.43 -9.13
CA VAL A 175 -6.90 -5.40 -8.88
C VAL A 175 -7.57 -4.06 -8.64
N ASN A 176 -7.28 -3.43 -7.49
CA ASN A 176 -7.83 -2.13 -7.11
C ASN A 176 -6.78 -1.29 -6.37
N ALA A 177 -7.07 -0.02 -6.14
CA ALA A 177 -6.27 0.87 -5.33
C ALA A 177 -7.08 1.49 -4.20
N VAL A 178 -6.38 1.89 -3.13
CA VAL A 178 -6.87 2.80 -2.09
C VAL A 178 -6.04 4.07 -2.16
N SER A 179 -6.68 5.20 -2.48
CA SER A 179 -6.06 6.53 -2.43
C SER A 179 -6.28 7.13 -1.06
N VAL A 180 -5.19 7.42 -0.36
CA VAL A 180 -5.22 7.78 1.06
C VAL A 180 -5.00 9.28 1.23
N GLY A 181 -5.79 9.88 2.12
CA GLY A 181 -5.56 11.24 2.61
C GLY A 181 -4.32 11.34 3.51
N LEU A 182 -4.22 12.42 4.26
CA LEU A 182 -3.11 12.59 5.20
C LEU A 182 -3.28 11.65 6.39
N VAL A 183 -2.29 10.78 6.60
CA VAL A 183 -2.21 9.86 7.75
C VAL A 183 -1.01 10.26 8.60
N GLU A 184 -1.24 10.47 9.89
CA GLU A 184 -0.15 10.76 10.81
C GLU A 184 0.68 9.50 11.06
N THR A 185 1.79 9.39 10.35
CA THR A 185 2.75 8.29 10.48
C THR A 185 4.18 8.84 10.54
N GLY A 186 5.15 8.01 10.92
CA GLY A 186 6.56 8.37 10.89
C GLY A 186 7.09 8.79 9.50
N ALA A 187 6.33 8.58 8.42
CA ALA A 187 6.69 9.11 7.11
C ALA A 187 6.61 10.65 7.06
N LEU A 188 5.82 11.28 7.93
CA LEU A 188 5.67 12.73 7.99
C LEU A 188 6.74 13.44 8.82
N GLU A 189 7.61 12.71 9.55
CA GLU A 189 8.66 13.30 10.38
C GLU A 189 9.65 14.16 9.59
N HIS A 190 9.78 13.89 8.28
CA HIS A 190 10.69 14.61 7.39
C HIS A 190 10.01 15.72 6.57
N PHE A 191 8.70 15.97 6.79
CA PHE A 191 8.01 17.04 6.07
C PHE A 191 8.26 18.40 6.72
N PRO A 192 8.60 19.43 5.93
CA PRO A 192 8.67 20.80 6.41
C PRO A 192 7.30 21.23 6.98
N LYS A 193 7.30 22.00 8.08
CA LYS A 193 6.07 22.55 8.69
C LYS A 193 5.02 21.48 9.05
N ARG A 194 5.46 20.29 9.47
CA ARG A 194 4.59 19.14 9.79
C ARG A 194 3.37 19.54 10.64
N GLU A 195 3.56 20.23 11.76
CA GLU A 195 2.46 20.59 12.67
C GLU A 195 1.43 21.51 12.02
N THR A 196 1.88 22.51 11.26
CA THR A 196 0.99 23.40 10.50
C THR A 196 0.19 22.63 9.46
N MET A 197 0.83 21.70 8.77
CA MET A 197 0.18 20.83 7.79
C MET A 197 -0.87 19.94 8.46
N LEU A 198 -0.54 19.28 9.57
CA LEU A 198 -1.46 18.41 10.30
C LEU A 198 -2.70 19.19 10.80
N SER A 199 -2.51 20.40 11.39
CA SER A 199 -3.60 21.26 11.84
C SER A 199 -4.50 21.66 10.67
N PHE A 200 -3.91 22.13 9.58
CA PHE A 200 -4.63 22.55 8.38
C PHE A 200 -5.50 21.40 7.80
N TYR A 201 -4.92 20.20 7.68
CA TYR A 201 -5.67 19.05 7.16
C TYR A 201 -6.77 18.61 8.14
N ARG A 202 -6.50 18.61 9.45
CA ARG A 202 -7.49 18.23 10.47
C ARG A 202 -8.70 19.16 10.45
N GLU A 203 -8.47 20.47 10.36
CA GLU A 203 -9.53 21.48 10.34
C GLU A 203 -10.38 21.42 9.06
N ARG A 204 -9.77 21.06 7.93
CA ARG A 204 -10.44 20.99 6.63
C ARG A 204 -11.02 19.60 6.31
N THR A 205 -10.76 18.59 7.09
CA THR A 205 -11.32 17.25 6.85
C THR A 205 -12.76 17.18 7.41
N PRO A 206 -13.78 16.95 6.56
CA PRO A 206 -15.19 16.91 7.01
C PRO A 206 -15.46 15.89 8.11
N ALA A 207 -14.70 14.77 8.15
CA ALA A 207 -14.79 13.79 9.22
C ALA A 207 -14.28 14.28 10.58
N GLY A 208 -13.72 15.51 10.69
CA GLY A 208 -13.24 16.13 11.92
C GLY A 208 -11.95 15.54 12.48
N ARG A 209 -11.31 14.60 11.77
CA ARG A 209 -10.03 13.99 12.14
C ARG A 209 -9.21 13.61 10.92
N LEU A 210 -7.94 13.35 11.12
CA LEU A 210 -7.09 12.76 10.10
C LEU A 210 -7.43 11.27 9.89
N VAL A 211 -7.01 10.75 8.74
CA VAL A 211 -7.10 9.32 8.45
C VAL A 211 -6.14 8.54 9.36
N GLU A 212 -6.62 7.45 9.91
CA GLU A 212 -5.82 6.52 10.70
C GLU A 212 -5.45 5.27 9.89
N PRO A 213 -4.36 4.56 10.24
CA PRO A 213 -4.01 3.30 9.57
C PRO A 213 -5.15 2.29 9.54
N ARG A 214 -6.03 2.32 10.54
CA ARG A 214 -7.22 1.45 10.63
C ARG A 214 -8.25 1.75 9.53
N ASP A 215 -8.50 3.00 9.22
CA ASP A 215 -9.45 3.39 8.16
C ASP A 215 -9.00 2.84 6.80
N VAL A 216 -7.68 2.94 6.53
CA VAL A 216 -7.07 2.39 5.32
C VAL A 216 -7.14 0.87 5.30
N ALA A 217 -6.84 0.23 6.43
CA ALA A 217 -6.85 -1.22 6.55
C ALA A 217 -8.26 -1.80 6.31
N ASP A 218 -9.30 -1.19 6.86
CA ASP A 218 -10.67 -1.62 6.63
C ASP A 218 -11.08 -1.49 5.16
N ALA A 219 -10.70 -0.41 4.47
CA ALA A 219 -10.92 -0.22 3.04
C ALA A 219 -10.18 -1.27 2.19
N VAL A 220 -8.92 -1.57 2.52
CA VAL A 220 -8.11 -2.61 1.87
C VAL A 220 -8.77 -3.97 2.06
N CYS A 221 -9.17 -4.32 3.28
CA CYS A 221 -9.85 -5.57 3.56
C CYS A 221 -11.19 -5.68 2.81
N PHE A 222 -11.98 -4.60 2.72
CA PHE A 222 -13.20 -4.59 1.91
C PHE A 222 -12.90 -4.90 0.45
N LEU A 223 -11.95 -4.20 -0.18
CA LEU A 223 -11.60 -4.42 -1.59
C LEU A 223 -11.01 -5.82 -1.84
N ALA A 224 -10.33 -6.39 -0.85
CA ALA A 224 -9.79 -7.74 -0.92
C ALA A 224 -10.84 -8.85 -0.70
N SER A 225 -11.98 -8.52 -0.12
CA SER A 225 -13.02 -9.47 0.28
C SER A 225 -13.96 -9.86 -0.89
N PRO A 226 -14.71 -10.96 -0.78
CA PRO A 226 -15.72 -11.35 -1.76
C PRO A 226 -16.84 -10.31 -1.93
N GLU A 227 -17.12 -9.50 -0.92
CA GLU A 227 -18.12 -8.43 -0.96
C GLU A 227 -17.80 -7.36 -2.01
N ALA A 228 -16.53 -7.25 -2.44
CA ALA A 228 -16.07 -6.36 -3.50
C ALA A 228 -15.89 -7.07 -4.86
N ALA A 229 -16.57 -8.19 -5.11
CA ALA A 229 -16.37 -9.02 -6.30
C ALA A 229 -16.50 -8.26 -7.63
N MET A 230 -17.39 -7.28 -7.69
CA MET A 230 -17.62 -6.44 -8.88
C MET A 230 -16.81 -5.12 -8.88
N VAL A 231 -15.97 -4.88 -7.88
CA VAL A 231 -15.05 -3.73 -7.84
C VAL A 231 -13.73 -4.14 -8.46
N ARG A 232 -13.47 -3.66 -9.70
CA ARG A 232 -12.26 -4.00 -10.46
C ARG A 232 -11.71 -2.75 -11.14
N GLY A 233 -10.42 -2.51 -11.04
CA GLY A 233 -9.73 -1.37 -11.65
C GLY A 233 -10.07 -0.02 -11.02
N GLN A 234 -10.64 -0.01 -9.81
CA GLN A 234 -11.10 1.21 -9.14
C GLN A 234 -10.09 1.72 -8.11
N THR A 235 -10.11 3.02 -7.89
CA THR A 235 -9.39 3.69 -6.81
C THR A 235 -10.41 4.19 -5.79
N LEU A 236 -10.45 3.57 -4.61
CA LEU A 236 -11.29 4.00 -3.49
C LEU A 236 -10.55 5.08 -2.69
N VAL A 237 -11.18 6.24 -2.55
CA VAL A 237 -10.61 7.37 -1.77
C VAL A 237 -10.99 7.21 -0.30
N VAL A 238 -9.98 7.29 0.58
CA VAL A 238 -10.12 7.25 2.04
C VAL A 238 -9.42 8.48 2.61
N ASP A 239 -10.14 9.58 2.77
CA ASP A 239 -9.59 10.89 3.15
C ASP A 239 -10.51 11.72 4.05
N GLY A 240 -11.56 11.10 4.59
CA GLY A 240 -12.54 11.79 5.44
C GLY A 240 -13.35 12.88 4.74
N GLY A 241 -13.39 12.88 3.40
CA GLY A 241 -14.07 13.88 2.58
C GLY A 241 -13.20 15.09 2.21
N TYR A 242 -11.91 15.08 2.54
CA TYR A 242 -11.01 16.21 2.26
C TYR A 242 -10.97 16.60 0.77
N SER A 243 -10.89 15.62 -0.13
CA SER A 243 -10.72 15.87 -1.57
C SER A 243 -11.99 16.32 -2.30
N VAL A 244 -13.16 16.28 -1.66
CA VAL A 244 -14.42 16.73 -2.27
C VAL A 244 -14.73 18.19 -1.95
N LEU A 245 -13.94 18.82 -1.09
CA LEU A 245 -14.05 20.26 -0.83
C LEU A 245 -13.38 21.06 -1.95
N ALA A 246 -13.96 22.25 -2.24
CA ALA A 246 -13.41 23.22 -3.19
C ALA A 246 -12.22 24.00 -2.61
#